data_14f236730ecb059f9f65473d57eb5a07
#
_entry.id   14f236730ecb059f9f65473d57eb5a07
#
_cell.length_a   1.000
_cell.length_b   1.000
_cell.length_c   1.000
_cell.angle_alpha   90.00
_cell.angle_beta   90.00
_cell.angle_gamma   90.00
#
_symmetry.space_group_name_H-M   'P 1'
#
loop_
_entity.id
_entity.type
_entity.pdbx_description
1 polymer ?
#
loop_
_entity_poly.entity_id
_entity_poly.type
_entity_poly.pdbx_seq_one_letter_code
_entity_poly.pdbx_strand_id
1 'polypeptide(L)'
;MIPNRSIKKNVVSVLVLVVVAIALVVLIRKHAYSGIPDLRSTITSGNDYYMSVVSNSKTIENREEFAKQIIQMCIDNSFKSVILTNDENGYPRKLKVSVYHTTEEIGKDDAVFQFSYEPKELNAEYDIRSNPEKYELKIF
;
A
#
# COMPACT_ATOMS: atom_id res chain seq x y z
N MET A 1 11.07 -58.99 -1.21
CA MET A 1 9.88 -58.14 -1.27
C MET A 1 10.16 -56.99 -2.26
N ILE A 2 9.58 -57.04 -3.44
CA ILE A 2 9.80 -56.00 -4.46
C ILE A 2 8.78 -54.91 -4.20
N PRO A 3 9.17 -53.67 -3.89
CA PRO A 3 8.22 -52.59 -3.65
C PRO A 3 7.44 -52.31 -4.94
N ASN A 4 6.13 -52.38 -4.84
CA ASN A 4 5.20 -52.26 -5.94
C ASN A 4 5.46 -50.93 -6.68
N ARG A 5 5.76 -51.01 -7.99
CA ARG A 5 6.12 -49.89 -8.88
C ARG A 5 5.06 -48.78 -8.90
N SER A 6 3.81 -49.16 -8.61
CA SER A 6 2.66 -48.24 -8.48
C SER A 6 2.75 -47.34 -7.24
N ILE A 7 3.16 -47.90 -6.08
CA ILE A 7 3.28 -47.16 -4.82
C ILE A 7 4.39 -46.09 -4.94
N LYS A 8 5.53 -46.41 -5.56
CA LYS A 8 6.61 -45.44 -5.80
C LYS A 8 6.18 -44.29 -6.69
N LYS A 9 5.40 -44.54 -7.75
CA LYS A 9 4.88 -43.48 -8.61
C LYS A 9 3.92 -42.56 -7.87
N ASN A 10 3.03 -43.10 -7.05
CA ASN A 10 2.08 -42.29 -6.27
C ASN A 10 2.80 -41.44 -5.20
N VAL A 11 3.81 -41.97 -4.53
CA VAL A 11 4.60 -41.22 -3.56
C VAL A 11 5.36 -40.08 -4.22
N VAL A 12 5.97 -40.31 -5.38
CA VAL A 12 6.65 -39.26 -6.15
C VAL A 12 5.69 -38.17 -6.58
N SER A 13 4.49 -38.52 -7.08
CA SER A 13 3.46 -37.55 -7.50
C SER A 13 2.98 -36.69 -6.34
N VAL A 14 2.75 -37.27 -5.16
CA VAL A 14 2.36 -36.53 -3.95
C VAL A 14 3.47 -35.57 -3.52
N LEU A 15 4.73 -36.01 -3.55
CA LEU A 15 5.87 -35.18 -3.18
C LEU A 15 6.02 -33.96 -4.11
N VAL A 16 5.83 -34.15 -5.41
CA VAL A 16 5.87 -33.06 -6.40
C VAL A 16 4.74 -32.07 -6.14
N LEU A 17 3.51 -32.52 -5.86
CA LEU A 17 2.39 -31.64 -5.53
C LEU A 17 2.65 -30.80 -4.28
N VAL A 18 3.23 -31.40 -3.24
CA VAL A 18 3.59 -30.68 -2.01
C VAL A 18 4.64 -29.61 -2.28
N VAL A 19 5.67 -29.92 -3.06
CA VAL A 19 6.72 -28.95 -3.43
C VAL A 19 6.15 -27.79 -4.23
N VAL A 20 5.27 -28.08 -5.20
CA VAL A 20 4.59 -27.04 -6.00
C VAL A 20 3.71 -26.17 -5.11
N ALA A 21 2.95 -26.76 -4.19
CA ALA A 21 2.11 -26.00 -3.26
C ALA A 21 2.94 -25.07 -2.36
N ILE A 22 4.07 -25.56 -1.82
CA ILE A 22 5.00 -24.75 -1.02
C ILE A 22 5.58 -23.60 -1.87
N ALA A 23 6.02 -23.88 -3.09
CA ALA A 23 6.55 -22.86 -3.99
C ALA A 23 5.52 -21.78 -4.30
N LEU A 24 4.25 -22.14 -4.54
CA LEU A 24 3.16 -21.19 -4.76
C LEU A 24 2.90 -20.33 -3.53
N VAL A 25 2.88 -20.91 -2.33
CA VAL A 25 2.70 -20.16 -1.08
C VAL A 25 3.84 -19.15 -0.87
N VAL A 26 5.09 -19.55 -1.15
CA VAL A 26 6.27 -18.68 -1.05
C VAL A 26 6.18 -17.52 -2.06
N LEU A 27 5.77 -17.80 -3.30
CA LEU A 27 5.60 -16.78 -4.34
C LEU A 27 4.49 -15.79 -3.98
N ILE A 28 3.35 -16.26 -3.47
CA ILE A 28 2.24 -15.41 -3.05
C ILE A 28 2.68 -14.51 -1.90
N ARG A 29 3.38 -15.04 -0.88
CA ARG A 29 3.90 -14.26 0.25
C ARG A 29 4.94 -13.23 -0.18
N LYS A 30 5.82 -13.59 -1.11
CA LYS A 30 6.83 -12.66 -1.64
C LYS A 30 6.19 -11.53 -2.45
N HIS A 31 5.08 -11.81 -3.15
CA HIS A 31 4.35 -10.79 -3.90
C HIS A 31 3.54 -9.86 -2.97
N ALA A 32 2.94 -10.38 -1.90
CA ALA A 32 2.21 -9.61 -0.90
C ALA A 32 3.11 -8.60 -0.15
N TYR A 33 4.39 -8.91 0.02
CA TYR A 33 5.36 -8.04 0.71
C TYR A 33 6.46 -7.56 -0.24
N SER A 34 6.07 -6.91 -1.32
CA SER A 34 7.02 -6.32 -2.29
C SER A 34 7.85 -5.16 -1.72
N GLY A 35 7.40 -4.56 -0.61
CA GLY A 35 8.01 -3.38 0.00
C GLY A 35 7.74 -2.07 -0.76
N ILE A 36 6.95 -2.13 -1.83
CA ILE A 36 6.58 -0.94 -2.62
C ILE A 36 5.18 -0.51 -2.17
N PRO A 37 5.04 0.69 -1.58
CA PRO A 37 3.73 1.21 -1.19
C PRO A 37 2.81 1.38 -2.39
N ASP A 38 1.51 1.23 -2.14
CA ASP A 38 0.51 1.45 -3.18
C ASP A 38 -0.80 1.99 -2.62
N LEU A 39 -1.50 2.78 -3.40
CA LEU A 39 -2.82 3.32 -3.09
C LEU A 39 -3.89 2.29 -3.45
N ARG A 40 -4.79 1.98 -2.51
CA ARG A 40 -5.87 1.01 -2.73
C ARG A 40 -7.23 1.65 -2.88
N SER A 41 -7.48 2.72 -2.16
CA SER A 41 -8.71 3.49 -2.32
C SER A 41 -8.50 4.96 -1.98
N THR A 42 -9.28 5.80 -2.62
CA THR A 42 -9.36 7.22 -2.31
C THR A 42 -10.81 7.68 -2.36
N ILE A 43 -11.19 8.50 -1.40
CA ILE A 43 -12.46 9.21 -1.37
C ILE A 43 -12.11 10.69 -1.38
N THR A 44 -12.73 11.47 -2.24
CA THR A 44 -12.48 12.90 -2.36
C THR A 44 -13.69 13.70 -1.92
N SER A 45 -13.43 14.83 -1.25
CA SER A 45 -14.40 15.85 -0.95
C SER A 45 -13.82 17.20 -1.40
N GLY A 46 -14.20 17.63 -2.60
CA GLY A 46 -13.44 18.68 -3.28
C GLY A 46 -11.99 18.24 -3.51
N ASN A 47 -11.03 19.05 -3.04
CA ASN A 47 -9.59 18.75 -3.12
C ASN A 47 -9.03 18.11 -1.83
N ASP A 48 -9.87 17.68 -0.91
CA ASP A 48 -9.48 16.93 0.27
C ASP A 48 -9.55 15.44 -0.03
N TYR A 49 -8.44 14.72 0.14
CA TYR A 49 -8.31 13.30 -0.20
C TYR A 49 -8.19 12.45 1.06
N TYR A 50 -9.04 11.44 1.14
CA TYR A 50 -9.04 10.40 2.18
C TYR A 50 -8.59 9.09 1.53
N MET A 51 -7.45 8.57 1.95
CA MET A 51 -6.75 7.52 1.24
C MET A 51 -6.51 6.30 2.13
N SER A 52 -6.61 5.10 1.55
CA SER A 52 -6.13 3.86 2.14
C SER A 52 -4.92 3.37 1.34
N VAL A 53 -3.77 3.31 2.01
CA VAL A 53 -2.48 2.93 1.43
C VAL A 53 -1.98 1.66 2.07
N VAL A 54 -1.39 0.78 1.29
CA VAL A 54 -0.68 -0.41 1.77
C VAL A 54 0.82 -0.21 1.65
N SER A 55 1.56 -0.63 2.68
CA SER A 55 3.03 -0.60 2.64
C SER A 55 3.61 -1.75 1.83
N ASN A 56 2.85 -2.83 1.66
CA ASN A 56 3.34 -4.10 1.11
C ASN A 56 4.62 -4.57 1.81
N SER A 57 4.73 -4.30 3.10
CA SER A 57 5.87 -4.64 3.97
C SER A 57 5.35 -5.15 5.31
N LYS A 58 6.09 -6.04 5.96
CA LYS A 58 5.74 -6.56 7.29
C LYS A 58 5.92 -5.53 8.39
N THR A 59 6.83 -4.58 8.20
CA THR A 59 7.18 -3.55 9.18
C THR A 59 7.37 -2.21 8.50
N ILE A 60 7.10 -1.15 9.22
CA ILE A 60 7.39 0.24 8.84
C ILE A 60 8.26 0.82 9.95
N GLU A 61 9.56 0.95 9.69
CA GLU A 61 10.53 1.36 10.71
C GLU A 61 10.42 2.85 11.02
N ASN A 62 10.23 3.67 10.00
CA ASN A 62 10.11 5.13 10.13
C ASN A 62 8.81 5.61 9.50
N ARG A 63 7.82 5.91 10.34
CA ARG A 63 6.49 6.35 9.90
C ARG A 63 6.52 7.70 9.22
N GLU A 64 7.37 8.62 9.68
CA GLU A 64 7.48 9.95 9.10
C GLU A 64 8.06 9.91 7.68
N GLU A 65 9.13 9.14 7.48
CA GLU A 65 9.70 8.96 6.14
C GLU A 65 8.76 8.23 5.20
N PHE A 66 8.05 7.23 5.71
CA PHE A 66 7.02 6.55 4.93
C PHE A 66 5.91 7.51 4.51
N ALA A 67 5.41 8.35 5.42
CA ALA A 67 4.40 9.36 5.10
C ALA A 67 4.90 10.37 4.04
N LYS A 68 6.14 10.84 4.16
CA LYS A 68 6.78 11.71 3.15
C LYS A 68 6.88 11.03 1.77
N GLN A 69 7.20 9.75 1.75
CA GLN A 69 7.19 8.96 0.51
C GLN A 69 5.79 8.92 -0.14
N ILE A 70 4.75 8.68 0.65
CA ILE A 70 3.36 8.67 0.14
C ILE A 70 2.95 10.04 -0.39
N ILE A 71 3.29 11.12 0.31
CA ILE A 71 3.04 12.49 -0.15
C ILE A 71 3.72 12.74 -1.51
N GLN A 72 4.98 12.32 -1.65
CA GLN A 72 5.70 12.46 -2.92
C GLN A 72 5.05 11.62 -4.02
N MET A 73 4.60 10.39 -3.71
CA MET A 73 3.87 9.56 -4.67
C MET A 73 2.54 10.18 -5.11
N CYS A 74 1.87 10.93 -4.23
CA CYS A 74 0.67 11.70 -4.61
C CYS A 74 1.02 12.83 -5.58
N ILE A 75 2.12 13.53 -5.35
CA ILE A 75 2.59 14.62 -6.22
C ILE A 75 3.00 14.09 -7.59
N ASP A 76 3.74 12.98 -7.63
CA ASP A 76 4.26 12.37 -8.86
C ASP A 76 3.21 11.50 -9.57
N ASN A 77 2.08 11.25 -8.92
CA ASN A 77 1.04 10.33 -9.40
C ASN A 77 1.60 8.94 -9.75
N SER A 78 2.44 8.41 -8.87
CA SER A 78 3.26 7.23 -9.14
C SER A 78 2.74 5.94 -8.50
N PHE A 79 1.51 5.92 -8.01
CA PHE A 79 0.85 4.71 -7.53
C PHE A 79 0.56 3.76 -8.70
N LYS A 80 0.65 2.46 -8.42
CA LYS A 80 0.44 1.43 -9.44
C LYS A 80 -1.05 1.14 -9.70
N SER A 81 -1.84 1.05 -8.64
CA SER A 81 -3.22 0.57 -8.73
C SER A 81 -4.26 1.67 -8.97
N VAL A 82 -3.94 2.90 -8.60
CA VAL A 82 -4.86 4.05 -8.73
C VAL A 82 -4.11 5.23 -9.33
N ILE A 83 -4.71 5.84 -10.34
CA ILE A 83 -4.23 7.08 -10.93
C ILE A 83 -5.06 8.23 -10.36
N LEU A 84 -4.40 9.21 -9.76
CA LEU A 84 -5.05 10.42 -9.26
C LEU A 84 -5.35 11.39 -10.42
N THR A 85 -6.48 12.06 -10.35
CA THR A 85 -6.92 13.00 -11.40
C THR A 85 -6.39 14.42 -11.17
N ASN A 86 -5.11 14.54 -10.83
CA ASN A 86 -4.45 15.80 -10.53
C ASN A 86 -4.45 16.78 -11.72
N ASP A 87 -4.41 16.26 -12.95
CA ASP A 87 -4.40 17.08 -14.17
C ASP A 87 -5.76 17.73 -14.46
N GLU A 88 -6.86 17.09 -14.02
CA GLU A 88 -8.22 17.56 -14.25
C GLU A 88 -8.75 18.43 -13.10
N ASN A 89 -8.44 18.03 -11.85
CA ASN A 89 -9.03 18.62 -10.65
C ASN A 89 -8.03 19.44 -9.81
N GLY A 90 -6.77 19.53 -10.26
CA GLY A 90 -5.67 20.07 -9.48
C GLY A 90 -5.14 19.13 -8.41
N TYR A 91 -4.04 19.52 -7.79
CA TYR A 91 -3.41 18.73 -6.73
C TYR A 91 -4.25 18.74 -5.45
N PRO A 92 -4.15 17.69 -4.62
CA PRO A 92 -4.83 17.67 -3.32
C PRO A 92 -4.45 18.87 -2.47
N ARG A 93 -5.45 19.44 -1.81
CA ARG A 93 -5.26 20.48 -0.80
C ARG A 93 -4.95 19.86 0.57
N LYS A 94 -5.51 18.70 0.85
CA LYS A 94 -5.37 17.99 2.12
C LYS A 94 -5.31 16.50 1.87
N LEU A 95 -4.43 15.82 2.60
CA LEU A 95 -4.36 14.37 2.64
C LEU A 95 -4.68 13.88 4.05
N LYS A 96 -5.57 12.89 4.14
CA LYS A 96 -5.77 12.03 5.31
C LYS A 96 -5.56 10.60 4.87
N VAL A 97 -4.56 9.94 5.43
CA VAL A 97 -4.11 8.63 4.97
C VAL A 97 -4.13 7.63 6.11
N SER A 98 -4.80 6.50 5.86
CA SER A 98 -4.74 5.31 6.71
C SER A 98 -3.79 4.30 6.06
N VAL A 99 -2.80 3.82 6.80
CA VAL A 99 -1.76 2.93 6.33
C VAL A 99 -1.98 1.52 6.86
N TYR A 100 -1.90 0.54 5.98
CA TYR A 100 -2.03 -0.89 6.27
C TYR A 100 -0.80 -1.64 5.74
N HIS A 101 -0.54 -2.84 6.25
CA HIS A 101 0.54 -3.68 5.68
C HIS A 101 0.13 -4.30 4.36
N THR A 102 -1.10 -4.82 4.28
CA THR A 102 -1.64 -5.52 3.11
C THR A 102 -3.06 -5.06 2.77
N THR A 103 -3.51 -5.40 1.58
CA THR A 103 -4.87 -5.06 1.11
C THR A 103 -5.95 -5.78 1.92
N GLU A 104 -5.68 -6.99 2.41
CA GLU A 104 -6.62 -7.82 3.16
C GLU A 104 -6.98 -7.22 4.53
N GLU A 105 -6.14 -6.36 5.08
CA GLU A 105 -6.36 -5.68 6.36
C GLU A 105 -7.37 -4.53 6.24
N ILE A 106 -7.52 -3.95 5.05
CA ILE A 106 -8.42 -2.81 4.82
C ILE A 106 -9.88 -3.21 5.10
N GLY A 107 -10.50 -2.52 6.05
CA GLY A 107 -11.88 -2.77 6.47
C GLY A 107 -12.07 -3.96 7.42
N LYS A 108 -10.99 -4.65 7.82
CA LYS A 108 -11.00 -5.76 8.79
C LYS A 108 -10.21 -5.44 10.04
N ASP A 109 -9.06 -4.83 9.88
CA ASP A 109 -8.12 -4.51 10.95
C ASP A 109 -7.99 -2.99 11.10
N ASP A 110 -7.47 -2.56 12.24
CA ASP A 110 -7.10 -1.16 12.44
C ASP A 110 -5.90 -0.80 11.56
N ALA A 111 -5.84 0.46 11.13
CA ALA A 111 -4.68 0.96 10.42
C ALA A 111 -3.41 0.85 11.30
N VAL A 112 -2.28 0.51 10.70
CA VAL A 112 -0.98 0.46 11.38
C VAL A 112 -0.62 1.82 12.00
N PHE A 113 -0.93 2.87 11.25
CA PHE A 113 -0.96 4.26 11.69
C PHE A 113 -1.75 5.10 10.69
N GLN A 114 -2.02 6.32 11.08
CA GLN A 114 -2.64 7.32 10.21
C GLN A 114 -1.77 8.58 10.17
N PHE A 115 -1.88 9.34 9.11
CA PHE A 115 -1.29 10.67 9.05
C PHE A 115 -2.17 11.65 8.27
N SER A 116 -1.98 12.92 8.56
CA SER A 116 -2.54 13.99 7.74
C SER A 116 -1.42 14.91 7.24
N TYR A 117 -1.63 15.45 6.06
CA TYR A 117 -0.79 16.49 5.47
C TYR A 117 -1.71 17.65 5.07
N GLU A 118 -1.67 18.70 5.84
CA GLU A 118 -2.63 19.78 5.81
C GLU A 118 -1.93 21.14 5.81
N PRO A 119 -2.53 22.19 5.19
CA PRO A 119 -1.98 23.51 5.30
C PRO A 119 -2.05 24.03 6.73
N LYS A 120 -1.00 24.71 7.19
CA LYS A 120 -0.91 25.33 8.52
C LYS A 120 -1.96 26.41 8.75
N GLU A 121 -2.39 27.04 7.66
CA GLU A 121 -3.43 28.05 7.61
C GLU A 121 -4.45 27.70 6.55
N LEU A 122 -5.74 27.97 6.80
CA LEU A 122 -6.80 27.71 5.84
C LEU A 122 -6.66 28.67 4.65
N ASN A 123 -6.26 28.12 3.52
CA ASN A 123 -6.21 28.80 2.25
C ASN A 123 -6.63 27.86 1.12
N ALA A 124 -7.69 28.22 0.41
CA ALA A 124 -8.26 27.40 -0.67
C ALA A 124 -7.35 27.28 -1.91
N GLU A 125 -6.37 28.17 -2.04
CA GLU A 125 -5.43 28.19 -3.17
C GLU A 125 -4.19 27.33 -2.94
N TYR A 126 -3.96 26.82 -1.72
CA TYR A 126 -2.81 25.98 -1.42
C TYR A 126 -3.06 24.54 -1.87
N ASP A 127 -2.05 23.95 -2.47
CA ASP A 127 -2.00 22.54 -2.78
C ASP A 127 -0.63 21.93 -2.37
N ILE A 128 -0.61 20.59 -2.24
CA ILE A 128 0.57 19.86 -1.73
C ILE A 128 1.81 19.98 -2.61
N ARG A 129 1.65 20.31 -3.89
CA ARG A 129 2.76 20.46 -4.84
C ARG A 129 3.30 21.88 -4.87
N SER A 130 2.40 22.85 -4.95
CA SER A 130 2.78 24.25 -5.22
C SER A 130 3.25 25.01 -3.99
N ASN A 131 2.81 24.58 -2.80
CA ASN A 131 3.05 25.30 -1.54
C ASN A 131 3.54 24.37 -0.42
N PRO A 132 4.54 23.48 -0.62
CA PRO A 132 4.93 22.47 0.38
C PRO A 132 5.37 23.09 1.71
N GLU A 133 5.96 24.28 1.70
CA GLU A 133 6.40 24.99 2.91
C GLU A 133 5.24 25.50 3.79
N LYS A 134 4.02 25.54 3.26
CA LYS A 134 2.79 25.92 3.97
C LYS A 134 2.11 24.75 4.67
N TYR A 135 2.63 23.54 4.51
CA TYR A 135 2.02 22.30 5.00
C TYR A 135 2.67 21.78 6.27
N GLU A 136 1.91 21.01 7.01
CA GLU A 136 2.33 20.31 8.21
C GLU A 136 1.94 18.84 8.11
N LEU A 137 2.90 17.96 8.44
CA LEU A 137 2.68 16.51 8.55
C LEU A 137 2.39 16.17 10.01
N LYS A 138 1.29 15.47 10.26
CA LYS A 138 0.91 14.94 11.59
C LYS A 138 0.75 13.43 11.51
N ILE A 139 1.40 12.70 12.42
CA ILE A 139 1.32 11.24 12.53
C ILE A 139 0.47 10.90 13.76
N PHE A 140 -0.43 9.91 13.62
CA PHE A 140 -1.35 9.44 14.66
C PHE A 140 -1.14 7.96 14.98
#